data_4d77be0b80c9d9496b617e79ff555020
#
_entry.id   4d77be0b80c9d9496b617e79ff555020
#
_cell.length_a   1.000
_cell.length_b   1.000
_cell.length_c   1.000
_cell.angle_alpha   90.00
_cell.angle_beta   90.00
_cell.angle_gamma   90.00
#
_symmetry.space_group_name_H-M   'P 1'
#
loop_
_entity.id
_entity.type
_entity.pdbx_description
1 polymer ?
#
loop_
_entity_poly.entity_id
_entity_poly.type
_entity_poly.pdbx_seq_one_letter_code
_entity_poly.pdbx_strand_id
1 'polypeptide(L)'
;MKAPVVVTNKGSAGGAEGFVYTATNKGDAYKLAFGTNNAYLLPVRAKVPYKAEDLTPVAALASDEFVLWVNGKASYNTAADFAAKAKEGGLKIGGSQSKDVDQILTSMINETTGSTINYIPFKSGGEAAVQLAGEHLDANVNNPSENLGQWQAGMVKPLCVFKSVKLSNETKVAGDKAWSDIPTCKESGIAIDNYSMPRTVWLPAGVDQDVVKFYADLMRKVSETPEWAKYLADTSQSPAYIAGDDFKAAIEMDGAAVGEVLKREGWLAN
;
A
#
# COMPACT_ATOMS: atom_id res chain seq x y z
N MET A 1 -24.87 -6.71 15.08
CA MET A 1 -25.85 -6.12 14.14
C MET A 1 -26.96 -7.13 13.86
N LYS A 2 -28.22 -6.69 13.68
CA LYS A 2 -29.33 -7.58 13.29
C LYS A 2 -29.49 -7.67 11.76
N ALA A 3 -28.91 -6.75 11.01
CA ALA A 3 -28.93 -6.76 9.54
C ALA A 3 -27.84 -7.66 8.97
N PRO A 4 -28.10 -8.40 7.88
CA PRO A 4 -27.08 -9.19 7.21
C PRO A 4 -26.01 -8.29 6.61
N VAL A 5 -24.75 -8.74 6.65
CA VAL A 5 -23.63 -8.09 5.96
C VAL A 5 -23.45 -8.79 4.62
N VAL A 6 -23.55 -8.03 3.53
CA VAL A 6 -23.34 -8.52 2.17
C VAL A 6 -22.08 -7.86 1.61
N VAL A 7 -21.07 -8.67 1.31
CA VAL A 7 -19.82 -8.21 0.69
C VAL A 7 -19.99 -8.22 -0.83
N THR A 8 -19.64 -7.09 -1.46
CA THR A 8 -19.64 -6.95 -2.92
C THR A 8 -18.29 -6.41 -3.36
N ASN A 9 -17.59 -7.10 -4.26
CA ASN A 9 -16.30 -6.69 -4.78
C ASN A 9 -16.48 -5.69 -5.93
N LYS A 10 -15.90 -4.49 -5.77
CA LYS A 10 -15.92 -3.38 -6.73
C LYS A 10 -14.53 -2.77 -6.85
N GLY A 11 -13.57 -3.57 -7.31
CA GLY A 11 -12.14 -3.22 -7.32
C GLY A 11 -11.62 -2.56 -8.61
N SER A 12 -12.47 -2.36 -9.63
CA SER A 12 -12.03 -1.83 -10.92
C SER A 12 -11.40 -0.43 -10.81
N ALA A 13 -10.45 -0.13 -11.69
CA ALA A 13 -9.78 1.17 -11.80
C ALA A 13 -9.19 1.67 -10.46
N GLY A 14 -8.42 0.82 -9.77
CA GLY A 14 -7.79 1.19 -8.49
C GLY A 14 -8.78 1.39 -7.33
N GLY A 15 -9.96 0.75 -7.40
CA GLY A 15 -11.02 0.90 -6.43
C GLY A 15 -12.03 2.02 -6.75
N ALA A 16 -11.84 2.77 -7.85
CA ALA A 16 -12.76 3.86 -8.23
C ALA A 16 -14.22 3.41 -8.27
N GLU A 17 -14.51 2.22 -8.80
CA GLU A 17 -15.88 1.68 -8.85
C GLU A 17 -16.53 1.61 -7.48
N GLY A 18 -15.81 1.13 -6.46
CA GLY A 18 -16.30 1.04 -5.09
C GLY A 18 -16.49 2.40 -4.43
N PHE A 19 -15.54 3.31 -4.65
CA PHE A 19 -15.63 4.66 -4.08
C PHE A 19 -16.74 5.49 -4.73
N VAL A 20 -16.90 5.41 -6.06
CA VAL A 20 -18.03 6.04 -6.77
C VAL A 20 -19.36 5.48 -6.28
N TYR A 21 -19.48 4.13 -6.17
CA TYR A 21 -20.68 3.51 -5.64
C TYR A 21 -21.01 4.03 -4.24
N THR A 22 -20.02 4.18 -3.36
CA THR A 22 -20.22 4.70 -2.01
C THR A 22 -20.61 6.17 -2.05
N ALA A 23 -19.88 7.01 -2.78
CA ALA A 23 -20.13 8.45 -2.91
C ALA A 23 -21.54 8.77 -3.44
N THR A 24 -22.06 7.99 -4.39
CA THR A 24 -23.40 8.17 -4.95
C THR A 24 -24.53 7.78 -4.01
N ASN A 25 -24.26 7.07 -2.91
CA ASN A 25 -25.23 6.69 -1.89
C ASN A 25 -25.22 7.65 -0.68
N LYS A 26 -25.17 8.96 -0.94
CA LYS A 26 -25.09 10.00 0.09
C LYS A 26 -26.12 9.81 1.22
N GLY A 27 -25.66 9.86 2.48
CA GLY A 27 -26.48 9.70 3.67
C GLY A 27 -26.89 8.27 4.01
N ASP A 28 -26.52 7.26 3.18
CA ASP A 28 -26.86 5.86 3.46
C ASP A 28 -25.89 5.27 4.49
N ALA A 29 -26.37 5.10 5.73
CA ALA A 29 -25.64 4.53 6.86
C ALA A 29 -25.27 3.04 6.71
N TYR A 30 -25.79 2.34 5.70
CA TYR A 30 -25.58 0.90 5.47
C TYR A 30 -24.63 0.60 4.31
N LYS A 31 -23.99 1.62 3.73
CA LYS A 31 -22.99 1.45 2.67
C LYS A 31 -21.61 1.75 3.23
N LEU A 32 -20.78 0.73 3.33
CA LEU A 32 -19.38 0.90 3.71
C LEU A 32 -18.48 0.50 2.55
N ALA A 33 -17.47 1.32 2.26
CA ALA A 33 -16.37 0.94 1.40
C ALA A 33 -15.17 0.54 2.25
N PHE A 34 -14.59 -0.60 1.93
CA PHE A 34 -13.27 -1.02 2.41
C PHE A 34 -12.28 -0.81 1.28
N GLY A 35 -11.20 -0.11 1.55
CA GLY A 35 -10.23 0.26 0.51
C GLY A 35 -8.89 0.67 1.09
N THR A 36 -8.20 1.51 0.33
CA THR A 36 -6.87 2.03 0.67
C THR A 36 -6.88 3.56 0.65
N ASN A 37 -5.70 4.18 0.72
CA ASN A 37 -5.54 5.62 0.52
C ASN A 37 -6.00 6.11 -0.87
N ASN A 38 -6.28 5.21 -1.81
CA ASN A 38 -6.90 5.57 -3.08
C ASN A 38 -8.27 6.26 -2.93
N ALA A 39 -8.95 6.08 -1.79
CA ALA A 39 -10.18 6.81 -1.48
C ALA A 39 -10.01 8.35 -1.61
N TYR A 40 -8.87 8.88 -1.21
CA TYR A 40 -8.56 10.32 -1.27
C TYR A 40 -7.44 10.69 -2.26
N LEU A 41 -6.58 9.77 -2.64
CA LEU A 41 -5.49 10.04 -3.60
C LEU A 41 -5.93 9.91 -5.06
N LEU A 42 -6.88 9.03 -5.35
CA LEU A 42 -7.30 8.79 -6.73
C LEU A 42 -7.91 10.05 -7.40
N PRO A 43 -8.77 10.84 -6.74
CA PRO A 43 -9.27 12.09 -7.32
C PRO A 43 -8.18 13.15 -7.59
N VAL A 44 -7.04 13.06 -6.91
CA VAL A 44 -5.92 14.00 -7.09
C VAL A 44 -5.12 13.70 -8.36
N ARG A 45 -5.05 12.41 -8.76
CA ARG A 45 -4.20 11.93 -9.86
C ARG A 45 -4.95 11.41 -11.09
N ALA A 46 -6.27 11.28 -11.01
CA ALA A 46 -7.10 10.76 -12.09
C ALA A 46 -8.48 11.45 -12.14
N LYS A 47 -9.04 11.57 -13.33
CA LYS A 47 -10.43 12.03 -13.51
C LYS A 47 -11.38 10.91 -13.11
N VAL A 48 -11.95 11.02 -11.92
CA VAL A 48 -12.97 10.12 -11.40
C VAL A 48 -14.21 10.88 -11.01
N PRO A 49 -15.43 10.29 -11.13
CA PRO A 49 -16.67 10.99 -10.86
C PRO A 49 -17.03 11.02 -9.35
N TYR A 50 -16.04 11.27 -8.50
CA TYR A 50 -16.21 11.57 -7.06
C TYR A 50 -15.04 12.42 -6.58
N LYS A 51 -15.22 13.06 -5.44
CA LYS A 51 -14.19 13.80 -4.69
C LYS A 51 -13.96 13.13 -3.33
N ALA A 52 -12.83 13.41 -2.69
CA ALA A 52 -12.56 12.88 -1.35
C ALA A 52 -13.65 13.27 -0.33
N GLU A 53 -14.22 14.47 -0.46
CA GLU A 53 -15.29 15.00 0.41
C GLU A 53 -16.65 14.29 0.22
N ASP A 54 -16.82 13.51 -0.84
CA ASP A 54 -18.01 12.66 -1.05
C ASP A 54 -17.97 11.38 -0.21
N LEU A 55 -16.87 11.17 0.51
CA LEU A 55 -16.66 10.05 1.43
C LEU A 55 -16.39 10.56 2.85
N THR A 56 -16.91 9.86 3.84
CA THR A 56 -16.67 10.14 5.26
C THR A 56 -15.71 9.10 5.83
N PRO A 57 -14.52 9.50 6.33
CA PRO A 57 -13.56 8.57 6.91
C PRO A 57 -14.09 7.98 8.22
N VAL A 58 -13.97 6.67 8.38
CA VAL A 58 -14.37 5.94 9.58
C VAL A 58 -13.15 5.52 10.39
N ALA A 59 -12.28 4.70 9.79
CA ALA A 59 -11.06 4.20 10.43
C ALA A 59 -10.08 3.65 9.40
N ALA A 60 -8.79 3.57 9.76
CA ALA A 60 -7.86 2.59 9.23
C ALA A 60 -7.70 1.45 10.23
N LEU A 61 -7.50 0.21 9.77
CA LEU A 61 -7.40 -0.98 10.60
C LEU A 61 -6.05 -1.68 10.51
N ALA A 62 -5.39 -1.54 9.37
CA ALA A 62 -4.12 -2.16 9.09
C ALA A 62 -3.28 -1.27 8.18
N SER A 63 -1.99 -1.57 8.14
CA SER A 63 -1.03 -1.01 7.21
C SER A 63 -0.39 -2.12 6.40
N ASP A 64 -0.36 -1.95 5.07
CA ASP A 64 0.45 -2.76 4.18
C ASP A 64 1.80 -2.09 3.98
N GLU A 65 2.83 -2.78 4.37
CA GLU A 65 4.20 -2.33 4.16
C GLU A 65 4.65 -2.65 2.73
N PHE A 66 5.65 -1.92 2.25
CA PHE A 66 6.30 -2.20 0.99
C PHE A 66 7.71 -2.71 1.20
N VAL A 67 8.10 -3.69 0.40
CA VAL A 67 9.43 -4.29 0.39
C VAL A 67 10.05 -4.10 -0.99
N LEU A 68 11.30 -3.73 -1.04
CA LEU A 68 12.10 -3.76 -2.27
C LEU A 68 12.55 -5.19 -2.53
N TRP A 69 12.00 -5.79 -3.55
CA TRP A 69 12.33 -7.14 -3.99
C TRP A 69 13.17 -7.12 -5.25
N VAL A 70 14.10 -8.06 -5.34
CA VAL A 70 14.92 -8.28 -6.53
C VAL A 70 14.92 -9.74 -6.92
N ASN A 71 15.32 -10.05 -8.17
CA ASN A 71 15.50 -11.43 -8.59
C ASN A 71 16.51 -12.14 -7.69
N GLY A 72 16.24 -13.41 -7.35
CA GLY A 72 17.11 -14.21 -6.47
C GLY A 72 18.55 -14.35 -6.95
N LYS A 73 18.77 -14.29 -8.28
CA LYS A 73 20.09 -14.35 -8.92
C LYS A 73 20.78 -13.00 -9.07
N ALA A 74 20.12 -11.88 -8.72
CA ALA A 74 20.72 -10.56 -8.84
C ALA A 74 22.03 -10.47 -8.03
N SER A 75 23.03 -9.79 -8.58
CA SER A 75 24.36 -9.64 -7.98
C SER A 75 24.37 -8.70 -6.75
N TYR A 76 23.40 -7.78 -6.65
CA TYR A 76 23.26 -6.92 -5.50
C TYR A 76 22.49 -7.63 -4.37
N ASN A 77 22.99 -7.47 -3.14
CA ASN A 77 22.44 -8.14 -1.95
C ASN A 77 21.93 -7.18 -0.88
N THR A 78 22.18 -5.88 -1.04
CA THR A 78 21.72 -4.83 -0.15
C THR A 78 20.97 -3.75 -0.93
N ALA A 79 20.19 -2.93 -0.23
CA ALA A 79 19.53 -1.78 -0.86
C ALA A 79 20.56 -0.75 -1.36
N ALA A 80 21.72 -0.62 -0.69
CA ALA A 80 22.81 0.23 -1.13
C ALA A 80 23.44 -0.25 -2.45
N ASP A 81 23.66 -1.57 -2.60
CA ASP A 81 24.16 -2.14 -3.86
C ASP A 81 23.17 -1.89 -5.01
N PHE A 82 21.86 -2.10 -4.73
CA PHE A 82 20.80 -1.82 -5.68
C PHE A 82 20.78 -0.34 -6.09
N ALA A 83 20.86 0.58 -5.12
CA ALA A 83 20.87 2.01 -5.37
C ALA A 83 22.11 2.44 -6.19
N ALA A 84 23.29 1.85 -5.91
CA ALA A 84 24.49 2.08 -6.70
C ALA A 84 24.31 1.63 -8.15
N LYS A 85 23.75 0.44 -8.36
CA LYS A 85 23.45 -0.09 -9.70
C LYS A 85 22.38 0.73 -10.41
N ALA A 86 21.36 1.20 -9.71
CA ALA A 86 20.31 2.04 -10.27
C ALA A 86 20.82 3.38 -10.84
N LYS A 87 21.89 3.94 -10.26
CA LYS A 87 22.54 5.16 -10.78
C LYS A 87 23.21 4.97 -12.14
N GLU A 88 23.61 3.76 -12.49
CA GLU A 88 24.14 3.45 -13.81
C GLU A 88 23.06 3.52 -14.91
N GLY A 89 21.77 3.51 -14.50
CA GLY A 89 20.61 3.55 -15.37
C GLY A 89 20.22 2.19 -15.93
N GLY A 90 19.06 2.17 -16.60
CA GLY A 90 18.55 1.01 -17.34
C GLY A 90 17.76 -0.01 -16.50
N LEU A 91 17.74 0.10 -15.16
CA LEU A 91 16.93 -0.80 -14.32
C LEU A 91 15.42 -0.58 -14.51
N LYS A 92 14.66 -1.66 -14.37
CA LYS A 92 13.20 -1.69 -14.47
C LYS A 92 12.61 -2.16 -13.13
N ILE A 93 11.76 -1.33 -12.54
CA ILE A 93 10.90 -1.71 -11.42
C ILE A 93 9.49 -1.95 -11.92
N GLY A 94 8.91 -3.10 -11.60
CA GLY A 94 7.51 -3.40 -11.83
C GLY A 94 6.64 -3.14 -10.61
N GLY A 95 5.37 -2.81 -10.85
CA GLY A 95 4.36 -2.67 -9.80
C GLY A 95 2.97 -2.54 -10.38
N SER A 96 1.96 -2.36 -9.53
CA SER A 96 0.56 -2.25 -9.92
C SER A 96 0.26 -0.88 -10.51
N GLN A 97 -0.42 -0.82 -11.62
CA GLN A 97 -0.98 0.36 -12.26
C GLN A 97 0.00 1.55 -12.45
N SER A 98 -0.40 2.52 -13.26
CA SER A 98 0.34 3.77 -13.45
C SER A 98 -0.10 4.82 -12.44
N LYS A 99 0.87 5.63 -11.97
CA LYS A 99 0.69 6.74 -11.03
C LYS A 99 0.07 6.29 -9.69
N ASP A 100 0.15 5.00 -9.37
CA ASP A 100 -0.33 4.41 -8.11
C ASP A 100 0.82 4.25 -7.11
N VAL A 101 0.53 3.72 -5.95
CA VAL A 101 1.42 3.61 -4.79
C VAL A 101 2.81 3.09 -5.15
N ASP A 102 2.93 2.07 -6.00
CA ASP A 102 4.20 1.48 -6.40
C ASP A 102 5.03 2.42 -7.29
N GLN A 103 4.38 3.15 -8.21
CA GLN A 103 5.09 4.13 -9.05
C GLN A 103 5.49 5.37 -8.25
N ILE A 104 4.65 5.80 -7.30
CA ILE A 104 4.97 6.89 -6.37
C ILE A 104 6.23 6.51 -5.57
N LEU A 105 6.26 5.32 -4.98
CA LEU A 105 7.43 4.83 -4.25
C LEU A 105 8.67 4.73 -5.14
N THR A 106 8.52 4.25 -6.38
CA THR A 106 9.64 4.21 -7.36
C THR A 106 10.18 5.62 -7.65
N SER A 107 9.31 6.62 -7.78
CA SER A 107 9.71 8.02 -7.95
C SER A 107 10.47 8.55 -6.72
N MET A 108 10.02 8.20 -5.50
CA MET A 108 10.74 8.56 -4.27
C MET A 108 12.12 7.89 -4.19
N ILE A 109 12.24 6.63 -4.63
CA ILE A 109 13.54 5.93 -4.73
C ILE A 109 14.46 6.67 -5.70
N ASN A 110 13.97 7.04 -6.89
CA ASN A 110 14.75 7.79 -7.88
C ASN A 110 15.26 9.10 -7.32
N GLU A 111 14.39 9.88 -6.67
CA GLU A 111 14.77 11.16 -6.05
C GLU A 111 15.83 10.96 -4.96
N THR A 112 15.57 10.05 -4.04
CA THR A 112 16.41 9.84 -2.86
C THR A 112 17.79 9.27 -3.20
N THR A 113 17.87 8.43 -4.23
CA THR A 113 19.11 7.78 -4.65
C THR A 113 19.81 8.50 -5.80
N GLY A 114 19.16 9.46 -6.47
CA GLY A 114 19.67 10.10 -7.68
C GLY A 114 19.73 9.14 -8.88
N SER A 115 18.83 8.17 -8.94
CA SER A 115 18.73 7.17 -10.02
C SER A 115 17.63 7.52 -11.04
N THR A 116 17.60 6.77 -12.15
CA THR A 116 16.60 6.88 -13.22
C THR A 116 16.04 5.52 -13.56
N ILE A 117 15.33 4.91 -12.59
CA ILE A 117 14.72 3.60 -12.76
C ILE A 117 13.43 3.74 -13.58
N ASN A 118 13.26 2.91 -14.58
CA ASN A 118 12.06 2.84 -15.38
C ASN A 118 10.95 2.05 -14.66
N TYR A 119 9.79 2.66 -14.47
CA TYR A 119 8.64 1.97 -13.91
C TYR A 119 7.83 1.26 -15.00
N ILE A 120 7.49 -0.01 -14.79
CA ILE A 120 6.67 -0.84 -15.67
C ILE A 120 5.36 -1.21 -14.95
N PRO A 121 4.20 -0.63 -15.36
CA PRO A 121 2.92 -0.93 -14.72
C PRO A 121 2.35 -2.27 -15.18
N PHE A 122 1.80 -3.02 -14.22
CA PHE A 122 1.03 -4.25 -14.41
C PHE A 122 -0.38 -4.10 -13.85
N LYS A 123 -1.25 -5.08 -14.04
CA LYS A 123 -2.61 -5.07 -13.49
C LYS A 123 -2.65 -5.24 -11.98
N SER A 124 -1.64 -5.90 -11.41
CA SER A 124 -1.51 -6.16 -9.96
C SER A 124 -0.05 -6.38 -9.57
N GLY A 125 0.24 -6.23 -8.27
CA GLY A 125 1.56 -6.55 -7.72
C GLY A 125 1.91 -8.03 -7.88
N GLY A 126 0.92 -8.93 -7.79
CA GLY A 126 1.13 -10.36 -8.05
C GLY A 126 1.59 -10.64 -9.48
N GLU A 127 1.10 -9.92 -10.49
CA GLU A 127 1.60 -10.03 -11.87
C GLU A 127 3.04 -9.53 -11.96
N ALA A 128 3.35 -8.39 -11.33
CA ALA A 128 4.73 -7.89 -11.26
C ALA A 128 5.68 -8.87 -10.55
N ALA A 129 5.22 -9.56 -9.49
CA ALA A 129 5.99 -10.59 -8.80
C ALA A 129 6.36 -11.76 -9.71
N VAL A 130 5.44 -12.22 -10.56
CA VAL A 130 5.70 -13.26 -11.57
C VAL A 130 6.73 -12.79 -12.59
N GLN A 131 6.63 -11.55 -13.07
CA GLN A 131 7.59 -10.98 -14.03
C GLN A 131 9.00 -10.84 -13.41
N LEU A 132 9.08 -10.45 -12.13
CA LEU A 132 10.35 -10.38 -11.43
C LEU A 132 10.99 -11.78 -11.27
N ALA A 133 10.20 -12.77 -10.87
CA ALA A 133 10.67 -14.16 -10.78
C ALA A 133 11.16 -14.72 -12.13
N GLY A 134 10.50 -14.29 -13.24
CA GLY A 134 10.85 -14.64 -14.61
C GLY A 134 12.00 -13.83 -15.22
N GLU A 135 12.70 -12.99 -14.45
CA GLU A 135 13.84 -12.16 -14.91
C GLU A 135 13.46 -11.09 -15.97
N HIS A 136 12.17 -10.72 -16.08
CA HIS A 136 11.70 -9.66 -16.98
C HIS A 136 11.78 -8.27 -16.36
N LEU A 137 12.00 -8.21 -15.04
CA LEU A 137 12.22 -7.03 -14.23
C LEU A 137 13.48 -7.20 -13.38
N ASP A 138 14.09 -6.07 -13.00
CA ASP A 138 15.24 -6.06 -12.07
C ASP A 138 14.77 -6.03 -10.61
N ALA A 139 13.62 -5.38 -10.35
CA ALA A 139 13.03 -5.27 -9.02
C ALA A 139 11.50 -5.09 -9.10
N ASN A 140 10.84 -5.23 -7.97
CA ASN A 140 9.51 -4.66 -7.73
C ASN A 140 9.42 -4.09 -6.30
N VAL A 141 8.43 -3.23 -6.08
CA VAL A 141 8.06 -2.70 -4.77
C VAL A 141 6.66 -3.22 -4.44
N ASN A 142 6.59 -4.34 -3.78
CA ASN A 142 5.37 -5.06 -3.49
C ASN A 142 5.15 -5.24 -1.99
N ASN A 143 3.89 -5.42 -1.62
CA ASN A 143 3.55 -5.85 -0.27
C ASN A 143 4.13 -7.25 0.02
N PRO A 144 4.46 -7.57 1.29
CA PRO A 144 5.11 -8.84 1.65
C PRO A 144 4.42 -10.08 1.09
N SER A 145 3.11 -10.18 1.22
CA SER A 145 2.34 -11.36 0.80
C SER A 145 2.37 -11.63 -0.71
N GLU A 146 2.54 -10.60 -1.54
CA GLU A 146 2.50 -10.74 -3.00
C GLU A 146 3.71 -11.45 -3.59
N ASN A 147 4.87 -11.38 -2.91
CA ASN A 147 6.10 -12.06 -3.32
C ASN A 147 6.44 -13.29 -2.47
N LEU A 148 5.61 -13.63 -1.46
CA LEU A 148 5.94 -14.69 -0.50
C LEU A 148 6.24 -16.04 -1.19
N GLY A 149 5.38 -16.47 -2.12
CA GLY A 149 5.56 -17.73 -2.83
C GLY A 149 6.86 -17.79 -3.64
N GLN A 150 7.21 -16.70 -4.32
CA GLN A 150 8.45 -16.58 -5.09
C GLN A 150 9.68 -16.52 -4.18
N TRP A 151 9.55 -15.88 -3.00
CA TRP A 151 10.63 -15.87 -2.01
C TRP A 151 10.86 -17.25 -1.41
N GLN A 152 9.80 -17.98 -1.06
CA GLN A 152 9.87 -19.37 -0.60
C GLN A 152 10.53 -20.29 -1.62
N ALA A 153 10.30 -20.05 -2.91
CA ALA A 153 10.93 -20.78 -4.01
C ALA A 153 12.37 -20.32 -4.33
N GLY A 154 12.89 -19.30 -3.65
CA GLY A 154 14.23 -18.74 -3.92
C GLY A 154 14.35 -17.96 -5.22
N MET A 155 13.22 -17.66 -5.89
CA MET A 155 13.20 -16.94 -7.17
C MET A 155 13.40 -15.44 -7.01
N VAL A 156 13.02 -14.89 -5.85
CA VAL A 156 13.24 -13.50 -5.47
C VAL A 156 13.83 -13.42 -4.07
N LYS A 157 14.41 -12.26 -3.74
CA LYS A 157 14.89 -11.95 -2.39
C LYS A 157 14.52 -10.53 -1.99
N PRO A 158 14.13 -10.28 -0.72
CA PRO A 158 13.93 -8.94 -0.21
C PRO A 158 15.27 -8.26 0.06
N LEU A 159 15.38 -6.98 -0.25
CA LEU A 159 16.54 -6.17 0.12
C LEU A 159 16.28 -5.31 1.35
N CYS A 160 15.10 -4.71 1.45
CA CYS A 160 14.72 -3.89 2.58
C CYS A 160 13.21 -3.64 2.64
N VAL A 161 12.69 -3.26 3.80
CA VAL A 161 11.31 -2.81 4.01
C VAL A 161 11.26 -1.29 4.18
N PHE A 162 10.30 -0.62 3.53
CA PHE A 162 10.07 0.82 3.65
C PHE A 162 9.26 1.15 4.92
N LYS A 163 9.89 0.94 6.06
CA LYS A 163 9.34 1.17 7.40
C LYS A 163 10.41 1.72 8.32
N SER A 164 10.01 2.57 9.27
CA SER A 164 10.93 3.15 10.25
C SER A 164 11.54 2.13 11.22
N VAL A 165 10.88 0.98 11.38
CA VAL A 165 11.35 -0.16 12.19
C VAL A 165 11.16 -1.45 11.41
N LYS A 166 11.95 -2.47 11.70
CA LYS A 166 11.81 -3.80 11.07
C LYS A 166 10.43 -4.41 11.32
N LEU A 167 10.02 -5.30 10.43
CA LEU A 167 8.82 -6.12 10.66
C LEU A 167 9.03 -6.99 11.90
N SER A 168 7.99 -7.17 12.70
CA SER A 168 8.09 -7.87 13.99
C SER A 168 7.85 -9.38 13.90
N ASN A 169 7.40 -9.90 12.76
CA ASN A 169 7.08 -11.32 12.61
C ASN A 169 8.35 -12.16 12.47
N GLU A 170 8.66 -12.93 13.49
CA GLU A 170 9.86 -13.81 13.59
C GLU A 170 9.60 -15.23 13.03
N THR A 171 8.38 -15.52 12.59
CA THR A 171 8.07 -16.83 12.00
C THR A 171 8.87 -17.03 10.71
N LYS A 172 9.55 -18.15 10.60
CA LYS A 172 10.29 -18.52 9.39
C LYS A 172 9.31 -18.76 8.25
N VAL A 173 9.45 -17.98 7.19
CA VAL A 173 8.51 -17.98 6.06
C VAL A 173 9.17 -18.39 4.75
N ALA A 174 10.49 -18.26 4.62
CA ALA A 174 11.24 -18.68 3.44
C ALA A 174 12.57 -19.33 3.87
N GLY A 175 12.58 -20.66 3.98
CA GLY A 175 13.71 -21.42 4.53
C GLY A 175 13.95 -21.04 5.99
N ASP A 176 15.15 -20.55 6.29
CA ASP A 176 15.55 -20.06 7.62
C ASP A 176 15.26 -18.57 7.85
N LYS A 177 14.63 -17.89 6.88
CA LYS A 177 14.37 -16.44 6.92
C LYS A 177 12.98 -16.13 7.45
N ALA A 178 12.89 -15.06 8.27
CA ALA A 178 11.67 -14.46 8.76
C ALA A 178 11.49 -13.05 8.17
N TRP A 179 10.30 -12.47 8.33
CA TRP A 179 10.05 -11.06 7.98
C TRP A 179 10.92 -10.10 8.79
N SER A 180 11.19 -10.40 10.06
CA SER A 180 12.05 -9.62 10.96
C SER A 180 13.53 -9.61 10.56
N ASP A 181 13.95 -10.51 9.68
CA ASP A 181 15.32 -10.53 9.15
C ASP A 181 15.54 -9.45 8.06
N ILE A 182 14.46 -8.89 7.48
CA ILE A 182 14.55 -7.87 6.44
C ILE A 182 14.91 -6.52 7.09
N PRO A 183 16.03 -5.88 6.70
CA PRO A 183 16.42 -4.58 7.24
C PRO A 183 15.48 -3.48 6.76
N THR A 184 15.48 -2.31 7.42
CA THR A 184 14.79 -1.13 6.92
C THR A 184 15.54 -0.55 5.72
N CYS A 185 14.82 0.09 4.78
CA CYS A 185 15.47 0.69 3.62
C CYS A 185 16.37 1.87 4.03
N LYS A 186 15.98 2.62 5.05
CA LYS A 186 16.76 3.74 5.59
C LYS A 186 18.11 3.28 6.15
N GLU A 187 18.14 2.23 6.98
CA GLU A 187 19.41 1.69 7.52
C GLU A 187 20.26 1.01 6.45
N SER A 188 19.65 0.61 5.32
CA SER A 188 20.29 -0.12 4.21
C SER A 188 20.72 0.77 3.05
N GLY A 189 20.60 2.10 3.16
CA GLY A 189 21.13 3.05 2.19
C GLY A 189 20.12 3.71 1.24
N ILE A 190 18.81 3.48 1.39
CA ILE A 190 17.76 4.24 0.71
C ILE A 190 17.03 5.09 1.76
N ALA A 191 17.24 6.41 1.77
CA ALA A 191 16.79 7.32 2.83
C ALA A 191 15.29 7.63 2.78
N ILE A 192 14.46 6.59 2.68
CA ILE A 192 13.00 6.64 2.83
C ILE A 192 12.67 6.00 4.17
N ASP A 193 12.14 6.79 5.10
CA ASP A 193 11.90 6.36 6.47
C ASP A 193 10.67 5.45 6.60
N ASN A 194 9.58 5.85 5.96
CA ASN A 194 8.34 5.08 5.97
C ASN A 194 7.55 5.30 4.68
N TYR A 195 7.04 4.22 4.14
CA TYR A 195 6.05 4.23 3.06
C TYR A 195 5.15 3.01 3.21
N SER A 196 3.88 3.23 3.42
CA SER A 196 2.90 2.16 3.64
C SER A 196 1.54 2.56 3.10
N MET A 197 0.68 1.58 2.89
CA MET A 197 -0.67 1.77 2.38
C MET A 197 -1.69 1.39 3.46
N PRO A 198 -2.49 2.35 3.98
CA PRO A 198 -3.49 2.04 4.99
C PRO A 198 -4.66 1.23 4.41
N ARG A 199 -5.19 0.31 5.19
CA ARG A 199 -6.46 -0.39 4.91
C ARG A 199 -7.57 0.34 5.64
N THR A 200 -8.46 0.95 4.88
CA THR A 200 -9.37 2.01 5.35
C THR A 200 -10.83 1.65 5.19
N VAL A 201 -11.67 2.25 6.01
CA VAL A 201 -13.13 2.11 5.97
C VAL A 201 -13.77 3.49 5.82
N TRP A 202 -14.73 3.57 4.92
CA TRP A 202 -15.41 4.80 4.54
C TRP A 202 -16.91 4.62 4.51
N LEU A 203 -17.63 5.70 4.83
CA LEU A 203 -19.07 5.87 4.62
C LEU A 203 -19.31 6.92 3.51
N PRO A 204 -20.51 6.99 2.92
CA PRO A 204 -20.90 8.10 2.08
C PRO A 204 -20.88 9.41 2.86
N ALA A 205 -20.72 10.55 2.18
CA ALA A 205 -20.92 11.85 2.79
C ALA A 205 -22.37 12.03 3.29
N GLY A 206 -22.56 12.86 4.32
CA GLY A 206 -23.87 13.20 4.86
C GLY A 206 -24.47 12.16 5.82
N VAL A 207 -23.67 11.20 6.26
CA VAL A 207 -24.04 10.30 7.36
C VAL A 207 -23.85 10.99 8.71
N ASP A 208 -24.77 10.74 9.65
CA ASP A 208 -24.70 11.32 11.00
C ASP A 208 -23.42 10.90 11.75
N GLN A 209 -22.88 11.81 12.57
CA GLN A 209 -21.65 11.55 13.32
C GLN A 209 -21.78 10.39 14.32
N ASP A 210 -22.96 10.16 14.88
CA ASP A 210 -23.21 9.00 15.76
C ASP A 210 -23.08 7.66 15.01
N VAL A 211 -23.42 7.64 13.71
CA VAL A 211 -23.24 6.46 12.85
C VAL A 211 -21.76 6.26 12.55
N VAL A 212 -21.01 7.34 12.25
CA VAL A 212 -19.56 7.27 12.04
C VAL A 212 -18.88 6.71 13.28
N LYS A 213 -19.22 7.25 14.47
CA LYS A 213 -18.70 6.78 15.75
C LYS A 213 -19.06 5.32 16.01
N PHE A 214 -20.30 4.91 15.73
CA PHE A 214 -20.73 3.51 15.87
C PHE A 214 -19.83 2.57 15.04
N TYR A 215 -19.57 2.91 13.77
CA TYR A 215 -18.71 2.07 12.93
C TYR A 215 -17.24 2.14 13.34
N ALA A 216 -16.71 3.27 13.76
CA ALA A 216 -15.36 3.37 14.30
C ALA A 216 -15.19 2.47 15.54
N ASP A 217 -16.13 2.52 16.50
CA ASP A 217 -16.13 1.64 17.67
C ASP A 217 -16.27 0.16 17.31
N LEU A 218 -17.07 -0.15 16.28
CA LEU A 218 -17.20 -1.52 15.76
C LEU A 218 -15.88 -2.00 15.16
N MET A 219 -15.23 -1.19 14.33
CA MET A 219 -13.94 -1.52 13.71
C MET A 219 -12.84 -1.68 14.76
N ARG A 220 -12.84 -0.86 15.81
CA ARG A 220 -11.93 -1.05 16.96
C ARG A 220 -12.13 -2.42 17.60
N LYS A 221 -13.37 -2.81 17.89
CA LYS A 221 -13.66 -4.15 18.45
C LYS A 221 -13.20 -5.27 17.52
N VAL A 222 -13.37 -5.11 16.20
CA VAL A 222 -12.87 -6.09 15.22
C VAL A 222 -11.34 -6.15 15.27
N SER A 223 -10.66 -5.02 15.35
CA SER A 223 -9.19 -4.98 15.39
C SER A 223 -8.57 -5.60 16.66
N GLU A 224 -9.36 -5.80 17.70
CA GLU A 224 -8.97 -6.43 18.97
C GLU A 224 -9.24 -7.95 18.99
N THR A 225 -9.82 -8.54 17.92
CA THR A 225 -10.15 -9.97 17.88
C THR A 225 -8.97 -10.85 17.49
N PRO A 226 -8.92 -12.10 18.00
CA PRO A 226 -7.92 -13.08 17.57
C PRO A 226 -7.99 -13.40 16.06
N GLU A 227 -9.19 -13.37 15.47
CA GLU A 227 -9.41 -13.60 14.05
C GLU A 227 -8.76 -12.50 13.21
N TRP A 228 -8.85 -11.24 13.66
CA TRP A 228 -8.17 -10.13 13.00
C TRP A 228 -6.65 -10.24 13.12
N ALA A 229 -6.13 -10.56 14.31
CA ALA A 229 -4.71 -10.79 14.51
C ALA A 229 -4.18 -11.91 13.60
N LYS A 230 -4.96 -13.01 13.47
CA LYS A 230 -4.63 -14.10 12.55
C LYS A 230 -4.64 -13.64 11.09
N TYR A 231 -5.65 -12.88 10.68
CA TYR A 231 -5.74 -12.33 9.31
C TYR A 231 -4.51 -11.47 8.99
N LEU A 232 -4.11 -10.57 9.89
CA LEU A 232 -2.91 -9.74 9.70
C LEU A 232 -1.63 -10.59 9.57
N ALA A 233 -1.50 -11.62 10.40
CA ALA A 233 -0.36 -12.53 10.32
C ALA A 233 -0.33 -13.30 8.99
N ASP A 234 -1.47 -13.84 8.55
CA ASP A 234 -1.60 -14.60 7.30
C ASP A 234 -1.33 -13.74 6.05
N THR A 235 -1.67 -12.44 6.13
CA THR A 235 -1.48 -11.47 5.02
C THR A 235 -0.23 -10.62 5.16
N SER A 236 0.56 -10.84 6.23
CA SER A 236 1.80 -10.09 6.52
C SER A 236 1.56 -8.56 6.62
N GLN A 237 0.41 -8.15 7.16
CA GLN A 237 0.06 -6.76 7.42
C GLN A 237 0.36 -6.37 8.86
N SER A 238 0.61 -5.08 9.09
CA SER A 238 0.79 -4.53 10.44
C SER A 238 -0.54 -4.04 11.02
N PRO A 239 -0.81 -4.26 12.33
CA PRO A 239 -1.96 -3.65 12.99
C PRO A 239 -1.79 -2.13 13.03
N ALA A 240 -2.83 -1.38 12.65
CA ALA A 240 -2.79 0.08 12.58
C ALA A 240 -4.19 0.68 12.75
N TYR A 241 -4.85 0.38 13.88
CA TYR A 241 -6.15 1.00 14.15
C TYR A 241 -5.97 2.49 14.47
N ILE A 242 -6.63 3.33 13.67
CA ILE A 242 -6.71 4.78 13.86
C ILE A 242 -8.09 5.28 13.39
N ALA A 243 -8.71 6.20 14.09
CA ALA A 243 -10.05 6.74 13.78
C ALA A 243 -10.19 8.20 14.24
N GLY A 244 -11.33 8.80 13.93
CA GLY A 244 -11.62 10.18 14.36
C GLY A 244 -10.65 11.22 13.79
N ASP A 245 -10.26 12.19 14.62
CA ASP A 245 -9.41 13.30 14.17
C ASP A 245 -7.98 12.85 13.86
N ASP A 246 -7.47 11.83 14.55
CA ASP A 246 -6.15 11.25 14.24
C ASP A 246 -6.13 10.62 12.83
N PHE A 247 -7.23 9.97 12.43
CA PHE A 247 -7.32 9.43 11.07
C PHE A 247 -7.42 10.53 10.01
N LYS A 248 -8.16 11.61 10.29
CA LYS A 248 -8.21 12.78 9.39
C LYS A 248 -6.84 13.43 9.24
N ALA A 249 -6.12 13.62 10.34
CA ALA A 249 -4.76 14.15 10.31
C ALA A 249 -3.80 13.26 9.49
N ALA A 250 -3.92 11.93 9.63
CA ALA A 250 -3.13 10.99 8.84
C ALA A 250 -3.45 11.07 7.34
N ILE A 251 -4.73 11.25 6.95
CA ILE A 251 -5.15 11.47 5.56
C ILE A 251 -4.53 12.75 5.00
N GLU A 252 -4.56 13.85 5.76
CA GLU A 252 -3.98 15.13 5.35
C GLU A 252 -2.47 15.03 5.17
N MET A 253 -1.76 14.37 6.09
CA MET A 253 -0.31 14.17 6.01
C MET A 253 0.08 13.30 4.81
N ASP A 254 -0.59 12.17 4.59
CA ASP A 254 -0.32 11.29 3.44
C ASP A 254 -0.67 12.01 2.12
N GLY A 255 -1.82 12.68 2.07
CA GLY A 255 -2.24 13.47 0.92
C GLY A 255 -1.25 14.58 0.55
N ALA A 256 -0.70 15.29 1.54
CA ALA A 256 0.32 16.31 1.32
C ALA A 256 1.64 15.70 0.80
N ALA A 257 2.14 14.64 1.45
CA ALA A 257 3.39 13.98 1.06
C ALA A 257 3.31 13.39 -0.36
N VAL A 258 2.24 12.68 -0.68
CA VAL A 258 2.01 12.14 -2.03
C VAL A 258 1.75 13.25 -3.04
N GLY A 259 1.02 14.29 -2.65
CA GLY A 259 0.75 15.47 -3.50
C GLY A 259 2.01 16.13 -4.03
N GLU A 260 3.07 16.27 -3.22
CA GLU A 260 4.37 16.80 -3.66
C GLU A 260 5.02 15.89 -4.72
N VAL A 261 4.94 14.57 -4.58
CA VAL A 261 5.44 13.62 -5.60
C VAL A 261 4.63 13.76 -6.89
N LEU A 262 3.31 13.77 -6.81
CA LEU A 262 2.43 13.90 -7.99
C LEU A 262 2.67 15.22 -8.74
N LYS A 263 2.90 16.30 -8.01
CA LYS A 263 3.21 17.62 -8.58
C LYS A 263 4.57 17.62 -9.28
N ARG A 264 5.60 17.11 -8.64
CA ARG A 264 6.97 17.01 -9.20
C ARG A 264 6.97 16.19 -10.50
N GLU A 265 6.25 15.08 -10.53
CA GLU A 265 6.17 14.18 -11.68
C GLU A 265 5.18 14.68 -12.76
N GLY A 266 4.40 15.74 -12.52
CA GLY A 266 3.37 16.19 -13.45
C GLY A 266 2.18 15.21 -13.56
N TRP A 267 1.87 14.50 -12.48
CA TRP A 267 0.83 13.47 -12.45
C TRP A 267 -0.49 13.93 -11.86
N LEU A 268 -0.62 15.18 -11.47
CA LEU A 268 -1.89 15.74 -11.00
C LEU A 268 -2.96 15.62 -12.10
N ALA A 269 -4.20 15.34 -11.69
CA ALA A 269 -5.34 15.36 -12.60
C ALA A 269 -5.59 16.79 -13.10
N ASN A 270 -5.72 16.96 -14.44
CA ASN A 270 -6.05 18.22 -15.10
C ASN A 270 -7.58 18.39 -15.17
#